data_41aba6343d2d0cb0778df4a03b171998
#
_entry.id   41aba6343d2d0cb0778df4a03b171998
#
_cell.length_a   1.000
_cell.length_b   1.000
_cell.length_c   1.000
_cell.angle_alpha   90.00
_cell.angle_beta   90.00
_cell.angle_gamma   90.00
#
_symmetry.space_group_name_H-M   'P 1'
#
loop_
_entity.id
_entity.type
_entity.pdbx_description
1 polymer ?
#
loop_
_entity_poly.entity_id
_entity_poly.type
_entity_poly.pdbx_seq_one_letter_code
_entity_poly.pdbx_strand_id
1 'polypeptide(L)'
;KFFPIVLLLPIAIIFYRSNQLKQLLRYLLTTFSFWAVINIPIAIIYFDGWWRFFKLNLERGEDFGSIWYGLSLLNIKVSNLDLLYPLISLILFALLAYYLLELPNLPNLAAVALFAVVIFTTISKVYSPQYVLWLTPLAVIALRKDKQLIAFWFWQATEIIYHLAIWQYLALFSDAQFGLPAGGYAIATLLRIFGVSIFTYRLMRDLSAPSTGRKD
;
A
#
# COMPACT_ATOMS: atom_id res chain seq x y z
N LYS A 1 8.44 11.56 -1.28
CA LYS A 1 7.83 10.22 -1.16
C LYS A 1 7.34 9.76 -2.52
N PHE A 2 7.79 8.59 -2.97
CA PHE A 2 7.50 8.07 -4.32
C PHE A 2 6.18 7.29 -4.43
N PHE A 3 5.45 7.10 -3.34
CA PHE A 3 4.26 6.24 -3.35
C PHE A 3 3.21 6.61 -4.43
N PRO A 4 3.01 7.85 -4.87
CA PRO A 4 2.03 8.13 -5.92
C PRO A 4 2.33 7.44 -7.26
N ILE A 5 3.57 7.00 -7.49
CA ILE A 5 3.93 6.29 -8.73
C ILE A 5 3.17 4.96 -8.88
N VAL A 6 2.80 4.32 -7.77
CA VAL A 6 2.04 3.06 -7.79
C VAL A 6 0.63 3.25 -8.36
N LEU A 7 0.13 4.48 -8.39
CA LEU A 7 -1.17 4.81 -8.96
C LEU A 7 -1.14 4.88 -10.50
N LEU A 8 0.04 4.97 -11.12
CA LEU A 8 0.14 5.02 -12.59
C LEU A 8 -0.42 3.77 -13.24
N LEU A 9 -0.15 2.58 -12.67
CA LEU A 9 -0.66 1.32 -13.22
C LEU A 9 -2.20 1.28 -13.21
N PRO A 10 -2.90 1.46 -12.09
CA PRO A 10 -4.36 1.43 -12.09
C PRO A 10 -4.99 2.54 -12.93
N ILE A 11 -4.41 3.73 -12.97
CA ILE A 11 -4.87 4.82 -13.84
C ILE A 11 -4.72 4.42 -15.32
N ALA A 12 -3.58 3.85 -15.70
CA ALA A 12 -3.36 3.38 -17.06
C ALA A 12 -4.40 2.33 -17.49
N ILE A 13 -4.74 1.39 -16.62
CA ILE A 13 -5.75 0.36 -16.89
C ILE A 13 -7.15 0.98 -17.06
N ILE A 14 -7.52 1.96 -16.22
CA ILE A 14 -8.80 2.65 -16.35
C ILE A 14 -8.89 3.36 -17.71
N PHE A 15 -7.86 4.12 -18.11
CA PHE A 15 -7.84 4.79 -19.42
C PHE A 15 -7.86 3.79 -20.59
N TYR A 16 -7.10 2.69 -20.48
CA TYR A 16 -7.07 1.63 -21.48
C TYR A 16 -8.47 1.04 -21.67
N ARG A 17 -9.11 0.60 -20.59
CA ARG A 17 -10.45 0.01 -20.62
C ARG A 17 -11.55 1.00 -21.06
N SER A 18 -11.34 2.30 -20.83
CA SER A 18 -12.23 3.36 -21.28
C SER A 18 -11.96 3.79 -22.72
N ASN A 19 -11.03 3.13 -23.43
CA ASN A 19 -10.60 3.47 -24.79
C ASN A 19 -10.09 4.92 -24.93
N GLN A 20 -9.41 5.42 -23.91
CA GLN A 20 -8.95 6.83 -23.80
C GLN A 20 -7.42 6.93 -23.85
N LEU A 21 -6.77 6.20 -24.76
CA LEU A 21 -5.30 6.14 -24.85
C LEU A 21 -4.63 7.49 -25.10
N LYS A 22 -5.26 8.39 -25.88
CA LYS A 22 -4.74 9.76 -26.08
C LYS A 22 -4.69 10.57 -24.79
N GLN A 23 -5.69 10.40 -23.94
CA GLN A 23 -5.74 11.06 -22.63
C GLN A 23 -4.73 10.45 -21.68
N LEU A 24 -4.53 9.12 -21.69
CA LEU A 24 -3.48 8.45 -20.95
C LEU A 24 -2.10 9.00 -21.33
N LEU A 25 -1.80 9.08 -22.63
CA LEU A 25 -0.52 9.61 -23.10
C LEU A 25 -0.31 11.07 -22.63
N ARG A 26 -1.33 11.92 -22.76
CA ARG A 26 -1.27 13.29 -22.24
C ARG A 26 -1.02 13.32 -20.74
N TYR A 27 -1.73 12.50 -19.96
CA TYR A 27 -1.55 12.40 -18.53
C TYR A 27 -0.11 11.98 -18.16
N LEU A 28 0.42 10.93 -18.80
CA LEU A 28 1.78 10.45 -18.54
C LEU A 28 2.83 11.49 -18.92
N LEU A 29 2.70 12.12 -20.09
CA LEU A 29 3.60 13.19 -20.54
C LEU A 29 3.59 14.38 -19.58
N THR A 30 2.41 14.82 -19.15
CA THR A 30 2.28 15.93 -18.21
C THR A 30 2.93 15.58 -16.86
N THR A 31 2.62 14.39 -16.32
CA THR A 31 3.18 13.92 -15.06
C THR A 31 4.71 13.84 -15.12
N PHE A 32 5.24 13.24 -16.20
CA PHE A 32 6.69 13.13 -16.40
C PHE A 32 7.33 14.51 -16.59
N SER A 33 6.73 15.41 -17.36
CA SER A 33 7.26 16.76 -17.57
C SER A 33 7.35 17.54 -16.26
N PHE A 34 6.30 17.51 -15.43
CA PHE A 34 6.34 18.14 -14.11
C PHE A 34 7.42 17.54 -13.22
N TRP A 35 7.52 16.22 -13.19
CA TRP A 35 8.57 15.55 -12.44
C TRP A 35 9.96 15.95 -12.96
N ALA A 36 10.17 15.96 -14.26
CA ALA A 36 11.43 16.28 -14.89
C ALA A 36 11.87 17.75 -14.64
N VAL A 37 10.95 18.70 -14.77
CA VAL A 37 11.22 20.13 -14.50
C VAL A 37 11.72 20.35 -13.07
N ILE A 38 11.22 19.60 -12.11
CA ILE A 38 11.64 19.73 -10.70
C ILE A 38 12.93 18.96 -10.45
N ASN A 39 13.05 17.73 -10.96
CA ASN A 39 14.11 16.81 -10.56
C ASN A 39 15.39 16.95 -11.38
N ILE A 40 15.28 17.21 -12.69
CA ILE A 40 16.46 17.28 -13.57
C ILE A 40 17.42 18.42 -13.18
N PRO A 41 16.97 19.66 -12.91
CA PRO A 41 17.87 20.72 -12.48
C PRO A 41 18.61 20.37 -11.20
N ILE A 42 17.91 19.79 -10.21
CA ILE A 42 18.50 19.37 -8.93
C ILE A 42 19.53 18.26 -9.16
N ALA A 43 19.18 17.27 -10.00
CA ALA A 43 20.10 16.15 -10.32
C ALA A 43 21.36 16.61 -11.07
N ILE A 44 21.26 17.65 -11.92
CA ILE A 44 22.41 18.21 -12.63
C ILE A 44 23.31 19.00 -11.68
N ILE A 45 22.71 19.84 -10.82
CA ILE A 45 23.46 20.74 -9.94
C ILE A 45 24.07 19.98 -8.75
N TYR A 46 23.31 19.03 -8.19
CA TYR A 46 23.73 18.31 -6.98
C TYR A 46 23.26 16.85 -6.99
N PHE A 47 23.90 16.04 -7.84
CA PHE A 47 23.54 14.64 -8.07
C PHE A 47 23.57 13.80 -6.79
N ASP A 48 24.60 13.91 -5.96
CA ASP A 48 24.73 13.11 -4.73
C ASP A 48 23.60 13.36 -3.74
N GLY A 49 23.18 14.61 -3.58
CA GLY A 49 22.05 14.98 -2.74
C GLY A 49 20.72 14.46 -3.28
N TRP A 50 20.51 14.57 -4.59
CA TRP A 50 19.33 14.05 -5.27
C TRP A 50 19.28 12.51 -5.21
N TRP A 51 20.43 11.83 -5.47
CA TRP A 51 20.53 10.37 -5.45
C TRP A 51 20.43 9.78 -4.06
N ARG A 52 20.79 10.53 -3.01
CA ARG A 52 20.78 10.08 -1.62
C ARG A 52 19.42 9.52 -1.18
N PHE A 53 18.33 10.10 -1.65
CA PHE A 53 16.98 9.59 -1.36
C PHE A 53 16.78 8.18 -1.90
N PHE A 54 17.19 7.93 -3.13
CA PHE A 54 17.06 6.62 -3.77
C PHE A 54 17.98 5.61 -3.08
N LYS A 55 19.22 5.97 -2.84
CA LYS A 55 20.22 5.15 -2.15
C LYS A 55 19.71 4.70 -0.78
N LEU A 56 19.22 5.62 0.04
CA LEU A 56 18.65 5.31 1.35
C LEU A 56 17.47 4.31 1.29
N ASN A 57 16.63 4.41 0.26
CA ASN A 57 15.51 3.47 0.11
C ASN A 57 15.94 2.10 -0.41
N LEU A 58 17.01 2.03 -1.20
CA LEU A 58 17.58 0.77 -1.70
C LEU A 58 18.32 0.02 -0.59
N GLU A 59 19.14 0.74 0.20
CA GLU A 59 20.00 0.17 1.25
C GLU A 59 19.26 -0.10 2.56
N ARG A 60 18.05 0.44 2.73
CA ARG A 60 17.26 0.26 3.95
C ARG A 60 16.80 -1.18 4.10
N GLY A 61 17.07 -1.77 5.25
CA GLY A 61 16.51 -3.05 5.68
C GLY A 61 15.02 -2.97 6.06
N GLU A 62 14.51 -4.06 6.63
CA GLU A 62 13.17 -4.09 7.22
C GLU A 62 13.08 -3.18 8.44
N ASP A 63 11.94 -2.50 8.59
CA ASP A 63 11.74 -1.53 9.64
C ASP A 63 10.30 -1.61 10.20
N PHE A 64 10.04 -0.80 11.22
CA PHE A 64 8.80 -0.82 11.99
C PHE A 64 7.54 -0.91 11.13
N GLY A 65 6.63 -1.77 11.55
CA GLY A 65 5.33 -2.00 10.95
C GLY A 65 5.34 -2.83 9.67
N SER A 66 6.50 -3.14 9.09
CA SER A 66 6.56 -4.04 7.93
C SER A 66 6.31 -5.49 8.33
N ILE A 67 5.76 -6.27 7.39
CA ILE A 67 5.61 -7.71 7.55
C ILE A 67 6.97 -8.37 7.81
N TRP A 68 8.02 -7.90 7.16
CA TRP A 68 9.38 -8.43 7.24
C TRP A 68 9.97 -8.25 8.63
N TYR A 69 9.81 -7.06 9.22
CA TYR A 69 10.24 -6.79 10.60
C TYR A 69 9.42 -7.61 11.60
N GLY A 70 8.10 -7.72 11.41
CA GLY A 70 7.26 -8.57 12.24
C GLY A 70 7.69 -10.03 12.22
N LEU A 71 8.04 -10.57 11.05
CA LEU A 71 8.56 -11.95 10.91
C LEU A 71 9.93 -12.10 11.55
N SER A 72 10.85 -11.15 11.40
CA SER A 72 12.18 -11.19 12.00
C SER A 72 12.12 -11.21 13.53
N LEU A 73 11.18 -10.48 14.14
CA LEU A 73 10.95 -10.52 15.59
C LEU A 73 10.41 -11.87 16.09
N LEU A 74 9.82 -12.67 15.22
CA LEU A 74 9.40 -14.06 15.49
C LEU A 74 10.48 -15.08 15.11
N ASN A 75 11.72 -14.65 14.89
CA ASN A 75 12.84 -15.45 14.44
C ASN A 75 12.68 -16.09 13.04
N ILE A 76 11.75 -15.59 12.23
CA ILE A 76 11.57 -15.98 10.83
C ILE A 76 12.35 -14.98 9.96
N LYS A 77 13.62 -15.28 9.71
CA LYS A 77 14.48 -14.43 8.88
C LYS A 77 14.23 -14.69 7.40
N VAL A 78 13.98 -13.65 6.65
CA VAL A 78 13.82 -13.70 5.20
C VAL A 78 15.15 -13.29 4.55
N SER A 79 15.81 -14.27 3.91
CA SER A 79 17.04 -14.02 3.19
C SER A 79 16.77 -13.26 1.88
N ASN A 80 17.73 -12.44 1.43
CA ASN A 80 17.66 -11.71 0.16
C ASN A 80 16.41 -10.83 0.00
N LEU A 81 16.03 -10.13 1.06
CA LEU A 81 14.85 -9.26 1.05
C LEU A 81 14.90 -8.21 -0.06
N ASP A 82 16.11 -7.71 -0.42
CA ASP A 82 16.31 -6.73 -1.48
C ASP A 82 15.90 -7.24 -2.87
N LEU A 83 15.95 -8.55 -3.09
CA LEU A 83 15.46 -9.20 -4.31
C LEU A 83 14.00 -9.63 -4.17
N LEU A 84 13.64 -10.18 -3.02
CA LEU A 84 12.32 -10.77 -2.79
C LEU A 84 11.21 -9.71 -2.76
N TYR A 85 11.45 -8.59 -2.08
CA TYR A 85 10.50 -7.49 -1.98
C TYR A 85 10.05 -6.95 -3.36
N PRO A 86 10.95 -6.54 -4.27
CA PRO A 86 10.53 -6.04 -5.57
C PRO A 86 9.89 -7.14 -6.44
N LEU A 87 10.33 -8.38 -6.34
CA LEU A 87 9.74 -9.50 -7.08
C LEU A 87 8.29 -9.74 -6.64
N ILE A 88 8.04 -9.84 -5.34
CA ILE A 88 6.67 -10.00 -4.80
C ILE A 88 5.80 -8.78 -5.18
N SER A 89 6.35 -7.58 -5.08
CA SER A 89 5.63 -6.37 -5.50
C SER A 89 5.24 -6.44 -6.98
N LEU A 90 6.15 -6.82 -7.85
CA LEU A 90 5.88 -6.99 -9.29
C LEU A 90 4.77 -8.01 -9.54
N ILE A 91 4.84 -9.18 -8.89
CA ILE A 91 3.81 -10.23 -9.01
C ILE A 91 2.45 -9.70 -8.55
N LEU A 92 2.37 -9.04 -7.40
CA LEU A 92 1.11 -8.52 -6.87
C LEU A 92 0.53 -7.41 -7.75
N PHE A 93 1.37 -6.53 -8.30
CA PHE A 93 0.90 -5.52 -9.26
C PHE A 93 0.47 -6.14 -10.60
N ALA A 94 1.13 -7.19 -11.07
CA ALA A 94 0.69 -7.94 -12.25
C ALA A 94 -0.66 -8.63 -12.01
N LEU A 95 -0.86 -9.24 -10.84
CA LEU A 95 -2.14 -9.84 -10.44
C LEU A 95 -3.24 -8.79 -10.30
N LEU A 96 -2.92 -7.61 -9.75
CA LEU A 96 -3.85 -6.49 -9.71
C LEU A 96 -4.23 -6.03 -11.11
N ALA A 97 -3.26 -5.89 -12.01
CA ALA A 97 -3.51 -5.51 -13.40
C ALA A 97 -4.43 -6.53 -14.08
N TYR A 98 -4.12 -7.81 -13.96
CA TYR A 98 -4.96 -8.89 -14.49
C TYR A 98 -6.39 -8.82 -13.93
N TYR A 99 -6.51 -8.72 -12.60
CA TYR A 99 -7.81 -8.60 -11.95
C TYR A 99 -8.62 -7.40 -12.48
N LEU A 100 -7.99 -6.23 -12.61
CA LEU A 100 -8.66 -5.03 -13.08
C LEU A 100 -9.06 -5.11 -14.57
N LEU A 101 -8.33 -5.86 -15.38
CA LEU A 101 -8.66 -6.10 -16.78
C LEU A 101 -9.87 -7.03 -16.94
N GLU A 102 -10.01 -8.02 -16.06
CA GLU A 102 -11.09 -9.02 -16.07
C GLU A 102 -12.39 -8.55 -15.40
N LEU A 103 -12.38 -7.43 -14.69
CA LEU A 103 -13.62 -6.93 -14.05
C LEU A 103 -14.72 -6.66 -15.06
N PRO A 104 -15.99 -7.06 -14.81
CA PRO A 104 -17.09 -6.81 -15.72
C PRO A 104 -17.36 -5.31 -15.92
N ASN A 105 -17.20 -4.52 -14.85
CA ASN A 105 -17.40 -3.08 -14.87
C ASN A 105 -16.16 -2.34 -14.39
N LEU A 106 -15.96 -1.10 -14.86
CA LEU A 106 -14.92 -0.24 -14.34
C LEU A 106 -15.20 0.12 -12.87
N PRO A 107 -14.28 -0.20 -11.94
CA PRO A 107 -14.40 0.23 -10.57
C PRO A 107 -14.18 1.74 -10.45
N ASN A 108 -14.59 2.34 -9.32
CA ASN A 108 -14.23 3.72 -9.05
C ASN A 108 -12.72 3.86 -8.81
N LEU A 109 -12.18 5.02 -9.13
CA LEU A 109 -10.75 5.30 -9.00
C LEU A 109 -10.24 5.10 -7.57
N ALA A 110 -11.06 5.42 -6.55
CA ALA A 110 -10.67 5.27 -5.16
C ALA A 110 -10.45 3.80 -4.76
N ALA A 111 -11.30 2.87 -5.23
CA ALA A 111 -11.12 1.45 -4.99
C ALA A 111 -9.82 0.93 -5.63
N VAL A 112 -9.55 1.34 -6.86
CA VAL A 112 -8.36 0.92 -7.61
C VAL A 112 -7.10 1.50 -6.99
N ALA A 113 -7.13 2.78 -6.60
CA ALA A 113 -6.04 3.43 -5.88
C ALA A 113 -5.79 2.75 -4.53
N LEU A 114 -6.85 2.41 -3.79
CA LEU A 114 -6.74 1.68 -2.53
C LEU A 114 -5.99 0.35 -2.71
N PHE A 115 -6.35 -0.46 -3.72
CA PHE A 115 -5.69 -1.74 -3.96
C PHE A 115 -4.19 -1.57 -4.23
N ALA A 116 -3.83 -0.60 -5.07
CA ALA A 116 -2.43 -0.31 -5.36
C ALA A 116 -1.65 0.15 -4.12
N VAL A 117 -2.25 1.05 -3.31
CA VAL A 117 -1.60 1.56 -2.10
C VAL A 117 -1.52 0.48 -1.02
N VAL A 118 -2.53 -0.40 -0.88
CA VAL A 118 -2.48 -1.54 0.04
C VAL A 118 -1.34 -2.48 -0.34
N ILE A 119 -1.21 -2.88 -1.61
CA ILE A 119 -0.07 -3.71 -2.06
C ILE A 119 1.24 -3.03 -1.71
N PHE A 120 1.41 -1.77 -2.08
CA PHE A 120 2.62 -1.02 -1.81
C PHE A 120 2.96 -0.97 -0.33
N THR A 121 2.00 -0.66 0.55
CA THR A 121 2.25 -0.49 1.98
C THR A 121 2.48 -1.80 2.70
N THR A 122 1.73 -2.85 2.38
CA THR A 122 1.81 -4.15 3.08
C THR A 122 3.07 -4.94 2.76
N ILE A 123 3.61 -4.78 1.53
CA ILE A 123 4.84 -5.49 1.11
C ILE A 123 6.09 -4.63 1.31
N SER A 124 5.94 -3.32 1.51
CA SER A 124 7.07 -2.41 1.72
C SER A 124 7.95 -2.86 2.90
N LYS A 125 9.26 -2.57 2.81
CA LYS A 125 10.21 -2.74 3.92
C LYS A 125 9.86 -1.89 5.14
N VAL A 126 8.98 -0.90 4.98
CA VAL A 126 8.50 -0.01 6.04
C VAL A 126 7.01 0.20 5.89
N TYR A 127 6.26 -0.06 6.94
CA TYR A 127 4.83 0.25 6.98
C TYR A 127 4.53 1.17 8.17
N SER A 128 4.85 2.45 8.00
CA SER A 128 4.71 3.48 9.04
C SER A 128 3.25 3.58 9.55
N PRO A 129 3.04 3.88 10.85
CA PRO A 129 1.68 4.07 11.42
C PRO A 129 0.83 5.06 10.63
N GLN A 130 1.42 6.16 10.18
CA GLN A 130 0.73 7.22 9.44
C GLN A 130 0.17 6.79 8.08
N TYR A 131 0.51 5.60 7.55
CA TYR A 131 0.01 5.17 6.23
C TYR A 131 -1.49 4.84 6.26
N VAL A 132 -2.06 4.59 7.42
CA VAL A 132 -3.52 4.49 7.59
C VAL A 132 -4.24 5.74 7.08
N LEU A 133 -3.62 6.92 7.21
CA LEU A 133 -4.17 8.19 6.71
C LEU A 133 -4.23 8.26 5.17
N TRP A 134 -3.47 7.45 4.46
CA TRP A 134 -3.56 7.34 3.00
C TRP A 134 -4.63 6.33 2.58
N LEU A 135 -4.78 5.27 3.36
CA LEU A 135 -5.68 4.16 3.05
C LEU A 135 -7.13 4.48 3.43
N THR A 136 -7.37 5.08 4.61
CA THR A 136 -8.72 5.31 5.12
C THR A 136 -9.59 6.19 4.23
N PRO A 137 -9.14 7.36 3.71
CA PRO A 137 -9.95 8.15 2.80
C PRO A 137 -10.31 7.39 1.52
N LEU A 138 -9.35 6.66 0.94
CA LEU A 138 -9.61 5.84 -0.25
C LEU A 138 -10.63 4.73 0.04
N ALA A 139 -10.52 4.10 1.21
CA ALA A 139 -11.43 3.06 1.65
C ALA A 139 -12.85 3.58 1.81
N VAL A 140 -13.03 4.73 2.48
CA VAL A 140 -14.35 5.34 2.70
C VAL A 140 -15.04 5.67 1.37
N ILE A 141 -14.29 6.25 0.41
CA ILE A 141 -14.83 6.56 -0.93
C ILE A 141 -15.13 5.27 -1.73
N ALA A 142 -14.37 4.20 -1.49
CA ALA A 142 -14.54 2.92 -2.17
C ALA A 142 -15.71 2.09 -1.64
N LEU A 143 -16.15 2.32 -0.40
CA LEU A 143 -17.26 1.60 0.22
C LEU A 143 -18.56 1.78 -0.58
N ARG A 144 -19.26 0.67 -0.84
CA ARG A 144 -20.54 0.66 -1.61
C ARG A 144 -21.67 -0.08 -0.93
N LYS A 145 -21.37 -0.94 0.04
CA LYS A 145 -22.34 -1.83 0.66
C LYS A 145 -22.13 -1.88 2.17
N ASP A 146 -23.21 -1.92 2.92
CA ASP A 146 -23.18 -2.01 4.38
C ASP A 146 -22.40 -3.23 4.90
N LYS A 147 -22.45 -4.35 4.16
CA LYS A 147 -21.69 -5.56 4.51
C LYS A 147 -20.18 -5.38 4.49
N GLN A 148 -19.67 -4.36 3.78
CA GLN A 148 -18.24 -4.02 3.75
C GLN A 148 -17.82 -3.26 5.01
N LEU A 149 -18.75 -2.60 5.70
CA LEU A 149 -18.48 -1.84 6.93
C LEU A 149 -17.93 -2.73 8.05
N ILE A 150 -18.38 -3.97 8.17
CA ILE A 150 -17.88 -4.91 9.18
C ILE A 150 -16.38 -5.16 8.96
N ALA A 151 -15.97 -5.42 7.73
CA ALA A 151 -14.55 -5.64 7.40
C ALA A 151 -13.73 -4.35 7.52
N PHE A 152 -14.31 -3.20 7.18
CA PHE A 152 -13.70 -1.90 7.37
C PHE A 152 -13.42 -1.61 8.85
N TRP A 153 -14.42 -1.76 9.72
CA TRP A 153 -14.25 -1.52 11.15
C TRP A 153 -13.34 -2.55 11.82
N PHE A 154 -13.36 -3.80 11.36
CA PHE A 154 -12.39 -4.80 11.81
C PHE A 154 -10.96 -4.34 11.49
N TRP A 155 -10.69 -3.88 10.25
CA TRP A 155 -9.38 -3.33 9.91
C TRP A 155 -9.04 -2.09 10.76
N GLN A 156 -9.96 -1.13 10.95
CA GLN A 156 -9.70 0.04 11.79
C GLN A 156 -9.36 -0.35 13.25
N ALA A 157 -10.03 -1.36 13.79
CA ALA A 157 -9.70 -1.89 15.12
C ALA A 157 -8.26 -2.47 15.16
N THR A 158 -7.85 -3.20 14.13
CA THR A 158 -6.48 -3.71 14.05
C THR A 158 -5.42 -2.60 13.92
N GLU A 159 -5.77 -1.49 13.24
CA GLU A 159 -4.90 -0.30 13.18
C GLU A 159 -4.76 0.37 14.55
N ILE A 160 -5.84 0.48 15.32
CA ILE A 160 -5.78 1.02 16.70
C ILE A 160 -4.89 0.14 17.59
N ILE A 161 -5.08 -1.19 17.53
CA ILE A 161 -4.24 -2.14 18.27
C ILE A 161 -2.76 -1.96 17.90
N TYR A 162 -2.45 -1.85 16.60
CA TYR A 162 -1.10 -1.63 16.14
C TYR A 162 -0.50 -0.30 16.63
N HIS A 163 -1.28 0.79 16.60
CA HIS A 163 -0.82 2.10 17.07
C HIS A 163 -0.49 2.09 18.57
N LEU A 164 -1.29 1.41 19.37
CA LEU A 164 -0.97 1.21 20.78
C LEU A 164 0.28 0.33 20.95
N ALA A 165 0.37 -0.75 20.19
CA ALA A 165 1.47 -1.71 20.28
C ALA A 165 2.83 -1.10 19.92
N ILE A 166 2.92 -0.26 18.89
CA ILE A 166 4.21 0.36 18.51
C ILE A 166 4.74 1.27 19.61
N TRP A 167 3.89 2.10 20.23
CA TRP A 167 4.32 2.97 21.31
C TRP A 167 4.76 2.20 22.57
N GLN A 168 4.03 1.13 22.89
CA GLN A 168 4.38 0.24 23.99
C GLN A 168 5.67 -0.55 23.70
N TYR A 169 5.89 -0.94 22.44
CA TYR A 169 7.12 -1.60 22.03
C TYR A 169 8.32 -0.64 22.09
N LEU A 170 8.16 0.60 21.61
CA LEU A 170 9.19 1.63 21.68
C LEU A 170 9.51 2.06 23.12
N ALA A 171 8.55 1.97 24.03
CA ALA A 171 8.78 2.26 25.44
C ALA A 171 9.87 1.38 26.05
N LEU A 172 9.97 0.10 25.63
CA LEU A 172 11.06 -0.79 26.08
C LEU A 172 12.45 -0.31 25.64
N PHE A 173 12.58 0.36 24.50
CA PHE A 173 13.85 0.94 24.06
C PHE A 173 14.25 2.20 24.85
N SER A 174 13.31 2.77 25.58
CA SER A 174 13.52 3.95 26.45
C SER A 174 13.69 3.55 27.92
N ASP A 175 14.01 2.29 28.21
CA ASP A 175 14.13 1.75 29.57
C ASP A 175 12.89 1.98 30.45
N ALA A 176 11.71 2.06 29.84
CA ALA A 176 10.47 2.17 30.59
C ALA A 176 10.19 0.88 31.38
N GLN A 177 9.63 1.04 32.59
CA GLN A 177 9.30 -0.07 33.47
C GLN A 177 8.30 -1.06 32.84
N PHE A 178 7.42 -0.57 31.98
CA PHE A 178 6.41 -1.36 31.29
C PHE A 178 6.47 -1.11 29.79
N GLY A 179 6.26 -2.16 29.02
CA GLY A 179 6.21 -2.08 27.55
C GLY A 179 5.81 -3.42 26.94
N LEU A 180 5.52 -3.41 25.66
CA LEU A 180 5.14 -4.60 24.92
C LEU A 180 6.38 -5.34 24.41
N PRO A 181 6.55 -6.64 24.72
CA PRO A 181 7.68 -7.42 24.20
C PRO A 181 7.59 -7.60 22.67
N ALA A 182 8.74 -7.91 22.05
CA ALA A 182 8.90 -8.04 20.60
C ALA A 182 7.86 -8.97 19.94
N GLY A 183 7.57 -10.13 20.55
CA GLY A 183 6.55 -11.05 20.05
C GLY A 183 5.14 -10.46 20.01
N GLY A 184 4.77 -9.69 21.05
CA GLY A 184 3.47 -8.99 21.09
C GLY A 184 3.36 -7.94 20.01
N TYR A 185 4.42 -7.16 19.77
CA TYR A 185 4.48 -6.18 18.68
C TYR A 185 4.44 -6.86 17.29
N ALA A 186 5.14 -7.97 17.11
CA ALA A 186 5.09 -8.76 15.89
C ALA A 186 3.66 -9.22 15.56
N ILE A 187 2.95 -9.77 16.56
CA ILE A 187 1.55 -10.20 16.41
C ILE A 187 0.65 -9.01 16.01
N ALA A 188 0.79 -7.86 16.68
CA ALA A 188 0.02 -6.67 16.36
C ALA A 188 0.29 -6.18 14.91
N THR A 189 1.54 -6.25 14.46
CA THR A 189 1.93 -5.93 13.08
C THR A 189 1.28 -6.86 12.07
N LEU A 190 1.33 -8.17 12.30
CA LEU A 190 0.71 -9.17 11.42
C LEU A 190 -0.83 -9.04 11.41
N LEU A 191 -1.42 -8.77 12.57
CA LEU A 191 -2.86 -8.54 12.70
C LEU A 191 -3.33 -7.33 11.89
N ARG A 192 -2.57 -6.23 11.90
CA ARG A 192 -2.81 -5.05 11.08
C ARG A 192 -2.86 -5.38 9.59
N ILE A 193 -1.86 -6.12 9.10
CA ILE A 193 -1.76 -6.53 7.70
C ILE A 193 -2.91 -7.46 7.33
N PHE A 194 -3.26 -8.38 8.20
CA PHE A 194 -4.39 -9.28 8.02
C PHE A 194 -5.72 -8.50 7.94
N GLY A 195 -5.91 -7.50 8.81
CA GLY A 195 -7.11 -6.66 8.82
C GLY A 195 -7.33 -5.93 7.49
N VAL A 196 -6.30 -5.22 6.98
CA VAL A 196 -6.39 -4.51 5.71
C VAL A 196 -6.56 -5.48 4.53
N SER A 197 -5.95 -6.67 4.59
CA SER A 197 -6.07 -7.69 3.55
C SER A 197 -7.49 -8.26 3.46
N ILE A 198 -8.13 -8.56 4.61
CA ILE A 198 -9.53 -9.00 4.65
C ILE A 198 -10.46 -7.93 4.07
N PHE A 199 -10.29 -6.68 4.47
CA PHE A 199 -11.10 -5.58 3.95
C PHE A 199 -10.95 -5.45 2.43
N THR A 200 -9.72 -5.43 1.95
CA THR A 200 -9.41 -5.34 0.52
C THR A 200 -9.97 -6.51 -0.27
N TYR A 201 -9.80 -7.74 0.23
CA TYR A 201 -10.36 -8.94 -0.40
C TYR A 201 -11.90 -8.88 -0.49
N ARG A 202 -12.59 -8.44 0.57
CA ARG A 202 -14.06 -8.27 0.56
C ARG A 202 -14.49 -7.28 -0.50
N LEU A 203 -13.79 -6.15 -0.61
CA LEU A 203 -14.09 -5.13 -1.59
C LEU A 203 -13.86 -5.66 -3.02
N MET A 204 -12.75 -6.34 -3.28
CA MET A 204 -12.44 -6.97 -4.56
C MET A 204 -13.52 -8.00 -4.97
N ARG A 205 -13.89 -8.89 -4.06
CA ARG A 205 -14.91 -9.89 -4.31
C ARG A 205 -16.27 -9.27 -4.68
N ASP A 206 -16.65 -8.19 -4.02
CA ASP A 206 -17.91 -7.51 -4.29
C ASP A 206 -17.91 -6.76 -5.63
N LEU A 207 -16.74 -6.30 -6.09
CA LEU A 207 -16.56 -5.70 -7.42
C LEU A 207 -16.62 -6.73 -8.55
N SER A 208 -16.18 -7.96 -8.30
CA SER A 208 -16.24 -9.07 -9.27
C SER A 208 -17.62 -9.71 -9.38
N ALA A 209 -18.50 -9.47 -8.40
CA ALA A 209 -19.85 -10.04 -8.43
C ALA A 209 -20.66 -9.45 -9.59
N PRO A 210 -21.38 -10.27 -10.38
CA PRO A 210 -22.28 -9.77 -11.40
C PRO A 210 -23.25 -8.76 -10.78
N SER A 211 -23.52 -7.67 -11.46
CA SER A 211 -24.57 -6.75 -11.05
C SER A 211 -25.89 -7.52 -11.09
N THR A 212 -26.34 -8.00 -9.93
CA THR A 212 -27.72 -8.47 -9.81
C THR A 212 -28.60 -7.25 -10.11
N GLY A 213 -29.20 -7.26 -11.29
CA GLY A 213 -30.03 -6.19 -11.77
C GLY A 213 -31.13 -5.86 -10.75
N ARG A 214 -30.87 -4.87 -9.93
CA ARG A 214 -31.90 -4.14 -9.24
C ARG A 214 -32.48 -3.20 -10.28
N LYS A 215 -33.56 -3.65 -10.90
CA LYS A 215 -34.54 -2.73 -11.48
C LYS A 215 -35.17 -2.02 -10.29
N ASP A 216 -34.77 -0.79 -10.06
CA ASP A 216 -35.50 0.17 -9.27
C ASP A 216 -36.67 0.75 -10.09
#